data_d38e30b75c839370b30b50994adb2053
#
_entry.id   d38e30b75c839370b30b50994adb2053
#
_cell.length_a   1.000
_cell.length_b   1.000
_cell.length_c   1.000
_cell.angle_alpha   90.00
_cell.angle_beta   90.00
_cell.angle_gamma   90.00
#
_symmetry.space_group_name_H-M   'P 1'
#
loop_
_entity.id
_entity.type
_entity.pdbx_description
1 polymer ?
#
loop_
_entity_poly.entity_id
_entity_poly.type
_entity_poly.pdbx_seq_one_letter_code
_entity_poly.pdbx_strand_id
1 'polypeptide(L)'
;VSGWRVELLFGARQALVAAYDLVNETTIRHVQHNAVTLTNFLFDRHEIVVAEGGRCESFFPTERNLLMLEQMQREDLLAWFPELQWCTDTYGKAARQCLTAREAGMLLA
;
A
#
# COMPACT_ATOMS: atom_id res chain seq x y z
N VAL A 1 1.85 -9.42 3.13
CA VAL A 1 1.75 -10.89 3.28
C VAL A 1 3.10 -11.56 3.18
N SER A 2 3.23 -12.70 3.79
CA SER A 2 4.47 -13.49 3.80
C SER A 2 4.14 -14.97 3.92
N GLY A 3 5.17 -15.80 3.92
CA GLY A 3 5.04 -17.24 4.10
C GLY A 3 5.45 -18.04 2.87
N TRP A 4 5.44 -19.37 3.01
CA TRP A 4 5.94 -20.28 1.98
C TRP A 4 5.16 -20.19 0.65
N ARG A 5 3.87 -19.88 0.70
CA ARG A 5 3.07 -19.73 -0.53
C ARG A 5 3.47 -18.50 -1.33
N VAL A 6 3.75 -17.40 -0.65
CA VAL A 6 4.24 -16.17 -1.30
C VAL A 6 5.58 -16.45 -1.97
N GLU A 7 6.45 -17.14 -1.26
CA GLU A 7 7.78 -17.50 -1.76
C GLU A 7 7.68 -18.45 -2.96
N LEU A 8 6.82 -19.46 -2.87
CA LEU A 8 6.63 -20.43 -3.94
C LEU A 8 6.02 -19.82 -5.21
N LEU A 9 4.99 -18.98 -5.05
CA LEU A 9 4.25 -18.42 -6.19
C LEU A 9 4.93 -17.22 -6.82
N PHE A 10 5.61 -16.39 -6.02
CA PHE A 10 6.12 -15.09 -6.47
C PHE A 10 7.61 -14.91 -6.30
N GLY A 11 8.30 -15.86 -5.69
CA GLY A 11 9.75 -15.79 -5.51
C GLY A 11 10.21 -14.72 -4.53
N ALA A 12 9.34 -14.25 -3.64
CA ALA A 12 9.64 -13.21 -2.68
C ALA A 12 9.22 -13.65 -1.28
N ARG A 13 9.94 -13.19 -0.26
CA ARG A 13 9.59 -13.50 1.14
C ARG A 13 8.35 -12.77 1.60
N GLN A 14 8.15 -11.57 1.11
CA GLN A 14 7.01 -10.70 1.45
C GLN A 14 6.49 -10.04 0.19
N ALA A 15 5.20 -9.75 0.18
CA ALA A 15 4.56 -9.00 -0.88
C ALA A 15 3.47 -8.10 -0.29
N LEU A 16 3.12 -7.05 -1.02
CA LEU A 16 2.04 -6.14 -0.65
C LEU A 16 0.76 -6.55 -1.36
N VAL A 17 -0.32 -6.59 -0.61
CA VAL A 17 -1.64 -6.92 -1.14
C VAL A 17 -2.63 -5.88 -0.60
N ALA A 18 -3.52 -5.40 -1.46
CA ALA A 18 -4.60 -4.53 -1.02
C ALA A 18 -5.48 -5.29 -0.02
N ALA A 19 -5.79 -4.68 1.11
CA ALA A 19 -6.58 -5.32 2.17
C ALA A 19 -7.93 -5.84 1.64
N TYR A 20 -8.53 -5.10 0.71
CA TYR A 20 -9.79 -5.49 0.07
C TYR A 20 -9.68 -6.86 -0.63
N ASP A 21 -8.53 -7.15 -1.22
CA ASP A 21 -8.30 -8.42 -1.93
C ASP A 21 -8.09 -9.60 -0.99
N LEU A 22 -7.97 -9.36 0.32
CA LEU A 22 -7.81 -10.40 1.34
C LEU A 22 -9.10 -10.74 2.07
N VAL A 23 -10.20 -10.07 1.78
CA VAL A 23 -11.50 -10.30 2.43
C VAL A 23 -11.96 -11.72 2.18
N ASN A 24 -12.25 -12.45 3.25
CA ASN A 24 -12.69 -13.85 3.19
C ASN A 24 -13.96 -14.14 4.01
N GLU A 25 -14.57 -13.08 4.56
CA GLU A 25 -15.82 -13.10 5.35
C GLU A 25 -15.74 -13.93 6.66
N THR A 26 -14.56 -14.38 7.03
CA THR A 26 -14.32 -15.09 8.29
C THR A 26 -13.35 -14.35 9.18
N THR A 27 -12.06 -14.37 8.87
CA THR A 27 -11.03 -13.69 9.63
C THR A 27 -10.79 -12.25 9.15
N ILE A 28 -11.06 -11.98 7.88
CA ILE A 28 -10.92 -10.65 7.28
C ILE A 28 -12.25 -10.29 6.65
N ARG A 29 -12.91 -9.27 7.19
CA ARG A 29 -14.24 -8.86 6.76
C ARG A 29 -14.28 -7.38 6.41
N HIS A 30 -15.13 -7.05 5.45
CA HIS A 30 -15.46 -5.68 5.12
C HIS A 30 -16.49 -5.13 6.12
N VAL A 31 -16.17 -4.01 6.77
CA VAL A 31 -17.03 -3.37 7.75
C VAL A 31 -17.29 -1.93 7.33
N GLN A 32 -18.54 -1.50 7.38
CA GLN A 32 -18.91 -0.14 7.07
C GLN A 32 -18.93 0.71 8.35
N HIS A 33 -18.34 1.90 8.26
CA HIS A 33 -18.35 2.90 9.30
C HIS A 33 -18.85 4.23 8.73
N ASN A 34 -19.50 5.05 9.56
CA ASN A 34 -19.99 6.38 9.15
C ASN A 34 -18.82 7.33 8.85
N ALA A 35 -17.74 7.19 9.59
CA ALA A 35 -16.53 8.00 9.39
C ALA A 35 -15.30 7.21 9.86
N VAL A 36 -14.20 7.33 9.12
CA VAL A 36 -12.92 6.73 9.47
C VAL A 36 -11.82 7.76 9.27
N THR A 37 -10.96 7.91 10.27
CA THR A 37 -9.76 8.74 10.15
C THR A 37 -8.62 7.85 9.72
N LEU A 38 -8.01 8.18 8.58
CA LEU A 38 -6.86 7.47 8.05
C LEU A 38 -5.61 8.32 8.24
N THR A 39 -4.54 7.70 8.73
CA THR A 39 -3.24 8.34 8.90
C THR A 39 -2.23 7.65 8.00
N ASN A 40 -1.52 8.43 7.22
CA ASN A 40 -0.44 7.93 6.36
C ASN A 40 0.91 8.45 6.86
N PHE A 41 1.94 7.64 6.69
CA PHE A 41 3.32 8.04 6.93
C PHE A 41 4.04 8.15 5.60
N LEU A 42 4.79 9.23 5.41
CA LEU A 42 5.58 9.46 4.20
C LEU A 42 7.06 9.55 4.58
N PHE A 43 7.88 8.78 3.88
CA PHE A 43 9.34 8.78 4.04
C PHE A 43 10.00 9.16 2.72
N ASP A 44 11.32 9.30 2.72
CA ASP A 44 12.09 9.60 1.50
C ASP A 44 11.97 8.49 0.45
N ARG A 45 11.61 7.29 0.88
CA ARG A 45 11.33 6.15 0.00
C ARG A 45 10.22 5.30 0.61
N HIS A 46 9.65 4.42 -0.21
CA HIS A 46 8.61 3.52 0.24
C HIS A 46 9.15 2.52 1.26
N GLU A 47 8.50 2.40 2.40
CA GLU A 47 8.94 1.59 3.53
C GLU A 47 7.81 0.71 4.05
N ILE A 48 8.19 -0.39 4.70
CA ILE A 48 7.25 -1.19 5.49
C ILE A 48 7.31 -0.70 6.94
N VAL A 49 6.17 -0.39 7.49
CA VAL A 49 6.04 0.08 8.88
C VAL A 49 5.20 -0.90 9.70
N VAL A 50 5.36 -0.85 11.01
CA VAL A 50 4.56 -1.65 11.94
C VAL A 50 3.61 -0.72 12.68
N ALA A 51 2.31 -0.99 12.55
CA ALA A 51 1.27 -0.21 13.21
C ALA A 51 0.23 -1.18 13.79
N GLU A 52 -0.15 -0.99 15.06
CA GLU A 52 -1.12 -1.85 15.74
C GLU A 52 -0.75 -3.36 15.67
N GLY A 53 0.55 -3.66 15.73
CA GLY A 53 1.05 -5.03 15.64
C GLY A 53 1.05 -5.63 14.24
N GLY A 54 0.59 -4.89 13.23
CA GLY A 54 0.56 -5.32 11.84
C GLY A 54 1.60 -4.61 10.99
N ARG A 55 2.06 -5.29 9.94
CA ARG A 55 2.95 -4.68 8.95
C ARG A 55 2.14 -4.08 7.84
N CYS A 56 2.39 -2.81 7.54
CA CYS A 56 1.75 -2.11 6.44
C CYS A 56 2.78 -1.24 5.74
N GLU A 57 2.38 -0.67 4.60
CA GLU A 57 3.26 0.20 3.84
C GLU A 57 3.14 1.65 4.29
N SER A 58 4.21 2.42 4.12
CA SER A 58 4.15 3.87 4.12
C SER A 58 3.42 4.34 2.84
N PHE A 59 3.07 5.62 2.77
CA PHE A 59 2.43 6.15 1.57
C PHE A 59 3.35 6.03 0.36
N PHE A 60 2.83 5.48 -0.73
CA PHE A 60 3.55 5.37 -2.00
C PHE A 60 2.94 6.37 -2.98
N PRO A 61 3.66 7.47 -3.29
CA PRO A 61 3.11 8.59 -4.07
C PRO A 61 3.10 8.30 -5.57
N THR A 62 2.28 7.33 -5.99
CA THR A 62 1.99 7.14 -7.41
C THR A 62 1.04 8.24 -7.86
N GLU A 63 0.95 8.45 -9.18
CA GLU A 63 0.00 9.42 -9.74
C GLU A 63 -1.42 9.17 -9.23
N ARG A 64 -1.85 7.92 -9.26
CA ARG A 64 -3.17 7.52 -8.78
C ARG A 64 -3.36 7.82 -7.29
N ASN A 65 -2.39 7.48 -6.47
CA ASN A 65 -2.48 7.68 -5.02
C ASN A 65 -2.47 9.16 -4.65
N LEU A 66 -1.72 9.98 -5.39
CA LEU A 66 -1.73 11.42 -5.20
C LEU A 66 -3.10 12.02 -5.49
N LEU A 67 -3.80 11.53 -6.51
CA LEU A 67 -5.14 12.00 -6.85
C LEU A 67 -6.19 11.62 -5.80
N MET A 68 -5.94 10.59 -5.01
CA MET A 68 -6.83 10.16 -3.93
C MET A 68 -6.68 11.00 -2.66
N LEU A 69 -5.62 11.78 -2.53
CA LEU A 69 -5.42 12.67 -1.38
C LEU A 69 -6.33 13.89 -1.47
N GLU A 70 -6.70 14.45 -0.31
CA GLU A 70 -7.32 15.75 -0.26
C GLU A 70 -6.35 16.81 -0.80
N GLN A 71 -6.89 17.91 -1.32
CA GLN A 71 -6.10 18.94 -1.97
C GLN A 71 -4.98 19.48 -1.07
N MET A 72 -5.29 19.79 0.19
CA MET A 72 -4.29 20.31 1.13
C MET A 72 -3.15 19.32 1.38
N GLN A 73 -3.50 18.05 1.55
CA GLN A 73 -2.52 17.00 1.76
C GLN A 73 -1.62 16.82 0.54
N ARG A 74 -2.19 16.88 -0.65
CA ARG A 74 -1.43 16.80 -1.91
C ARG A 74 -0.49 17.97 -2.06
N GLU A 75 -0.94 19.17 -1.76
CA GLU A 75 -0.13 20.38 -1.82
C GLU A 75 1.05 20.31 -0.86
N ASP A 76 0.82 19.85 0.37
CA ASP A 76 1.88 19.67 1.37
C ASP A 76 2.92 18.66 0.90
N LEU A 77 2.46 17.53 0.37
CA LEU A 77 3.35 16.48 -0.12
C LEU A 77 4.20 16.97 -1.29
N LEU A 78 3.59 17.66 -2.24
CA LEU A 78 4.31 18.19 -3.40
C LEU A 78 5.26 19.34 -3.04
N ALA A 79 5.00 20.04 -1.92
CA ALA A 79 5.95 21.03 -1.39
C ALA A 79 7.21 20.35 -0.86
N TRP A 80 7.09 19.16 -0.29
CA TRP A 80 8.23 18.38 0.24
C TRP A 80 8.98 17.63 -0.86
N PHE A 81 8.26 17.17 -1.88
CA PHE A 81 8.78 16.40 -3.01
C PHE A 81 8.33 17.04 -4.33
N PRO A 82 8.86 18.23 -4.68
CA PRO A 82 8.38 18.97 -5.86
C PRO A 82 8.57 18.22 -7.18
N GLU A 83 9.53 17.31 -7.27
CA GLU A 83 9.80 16.51 -8.45
C GLU A 83 8.63 15.57 -8.80
N LEU A 84 7.81 15.18 -7.82
CA LEU A 84 6.67 14.30 -8.03
C LEU A 84 5.56 14.96 -8.85
N GLN A 85 5.56 16.28 -8.94
CA GLN A 85 4.63 17.02 -9.78
C GLN A 85 4.85 16.70 -11.26
N TRP A 86 6.07 16.38 -11.64
CA TRP A 86 6.46 16.13 -13.02
C TRP A 86 6.58 14.64 -13.34
N CYS A 87 7.12 13.86 -12.41
CA CYS A 87 7.34 12.43 -12.62
C CYS A 87 7.33 11.71 -11.28
N THR A 88 6.33 10.86 -11.03
CA THR A 88 6.21 10.11 -9.79
C THR A 88 7.26 9.00 -9.67
N ASP A 89 7.85 8.56 -10.79
CA ASP A 89 8.90 7.54 -10.79
C ASP A 89 10.16 7.98 -10.03
N THR A 90 10.35 9.29 -9.83
CA THR A 90 11.49 9.82 -9.08
C THR A 90 11.50 9.38 -7.62
N TYR A 91 10.34 9.00 -7.07
CA TYR A 91 10.25 8.49 -5.70
C TYR A 91 10.90 7.11 -5.54
N GLY A 92 11.05 6.37 -6.63
CA GLY A 92 11.67 5.05 -6.62
C GLY A 92 10.65 3.90 -6.57
N LYS A 93 11.17 2.72 -6.28
CA LYS A 93 10.38 1.49 -6.32
C LYS A 93 9.64 1.26 -5.00
N ALA A 94 8.55 0.49 -5.07
CA ALA A 94 7.88 -0.01 -3.89
C ALA A 94 8.83 -0.87 -3.03
N ALA A 95 8.64 -0.85 -1.72
CA ALA A 95 9.47 -1.60 -0.77
C ALA A 95 9.35 -3.12 -0.96
N ARG A 96 8.22 -3.59 -1.46
CA ARG A 96 7.93 -5.00 -1.75
C ARG A 96 7.15 -5.08 -3.06
N GLN A 97 7.15 -6.27 -3.67
CA GLN A 97 6.31 -6.55 -4.82
C GLN A 97 4.83 -6.35 -4.46
N CYS A 98 4.11 -5.61 -5.30
CA CYS A 98 2.68 -5.39 -5.12
C CYS A 98 1.91 -6.43 -5.95
N LEU A 99 1.04 -7.19 -5.30
CA LEU A 99 0.24 -8.21 -5.98
C LEU A 99 -1.05 -7.59 -6.52
N THR A 100 -1.45 -8.05 -7.70
CA THR A 100 -2.75 -7.72 -8.26
C THR A 100 -3.85 -8.51 -7.55
N ALA A 101 -5.11 -8.14 -7.76
CA ALA A 101 -6.25 -8.87 -7.23
C ALA A 101 -6.24 -10.34 -7.66
N ARG A 102 -5.85 -10.60 -8.90
CA ARG A 102 -5.75 -11.97 -9.43
C ARG A 102 -4.67 -12.76 -8.70
N GLU A 103 -3.51 -12.16 -8.51
CA GLU A 103 -2.41 -12.80 -7.80
C GLU A 103 -2.75 -13.05 -6.33
N ALA A 104 -3.42 -12.10 -5.68
CA ALA A 104 -3.91 -12.27 -4.31
C ALA A 104 -4.89 -13.46 -4.23
N GLY A 105 -5.76 -13.62 -5.23
CA GLY A 105 -6.67 -14.76 -5.33
C GLY A 105 -5.94 -16.10 -5.36
N MET A 106 -4.77 -16.15 -5.97
CA MET A 106 -3.95 -17.37 -6.00
C MET A 106 -3.43 -17.75 -4.61
N LEU A 107 -3.17 -16.78 -3.75
CA LEU A 107 -2.76 -17.03 -2.36
C LEU A 107 -3.90 -17.58 -1.51
N LEU A 108 -5.12 -17.16 -1.79
CA LEU A 108 -6.32 -17.54 -1.02
C LEU A 108 -6.94 -18.87 -1.49
N ALA A 109 -6.51 -19.35 -2.63
CA ALA A 109 -7.02 -20.59 -3.21
C ALA A 109 -6.62 -21.86 -2.43
#